data_49431b895b5d9532d5a1042640fecd83
#
_entry.id   49431b895b5d9532d5a1042640fecd83
#
_cell.length_a   1.000
_cell.length_b   1.000
_cell.length_c   1.000
_cell.angle_alpha   90.00
_cell.angle_beta   90.00
_cell.angle_gamma   90.00
#
_symmetry.space_group_name_H-M   'P 1'
#
loop_
_entity.id
_entity.type
_entity.pdbx_description
1 polymer ?
#
loop_
_entity_poly.entity_id
_entity_poly.type
_entity_poly.pdbx_seq_one_letter_code
_entity_poly.pdbx_strand_id
1 'polypeptide(L)'
;DAALVLEWHVIGMFAPGFFTGGWIKRFGTLPVMGVGVALNLACIAIALTGVELQQFGIALFLLGVGWNLLFTGSTTLAMGAYRPEEKDRAQAAINFCVFAVMAFTSFASGALVSTQGWTVLNWGSQLPVGLTALALVWLAARSRATV
;
A
#
# COMPACT_ATOMS: atom_id res chain seq x y z
N ASP A 1 -19.48 -14.64 -2.73
CA ASP A 1 -19.51 -13.94 -4.00
C ASP A 1 -18.31 -13.03 -4.18
N ALA A 2 -17.55 -13.23 -5.28
CA ALA A 2 -16.33 -12.47 -5.56
C ALA A 2 -16.57 -10.94 -5.67
N ALA A 3 -17.75 -10.54 -6.16
CA ALA A 3 -18.13 -9.14 -6.24
C ALA A 3 -18.17 -8.47 -4.86
N LEU A 4 -18.75 -9.12 -3.86
CA LEU A 4 -18.79 -8.62 -2.48
C LEU A 4 -17.39 -8.41 -1.89
N VAL A 5 -16.47 -9.32 -2.18
CA VAL A 5 -15.07 -9.22 -1.73
C VAL A 5 -14.38 -8.00 -2.34
N LEU A 6 -14.61 -7.74 -3.63
CA LEU A 6 -14.07 -6.56 -4.30
C LEU A 6 -14.70 -5.27 -3.78
N GLU A 7 -16.00 -5.25 -3.48
CA GLU A 7 -16.67 -4.11 -2.86
C GLU A 7 -16.05 -3.76 -1.51
N TRP A 8 -15.83 -4.73 -0.64
CA TRP A 8 -15.17 -4.52 0.65
C TRP A 8 -13.72 -4.06 0.49
N HIS A 9 -13.01 -4.55 -0.51
CA HIS A 9 -11.67 -4.06 -0.83
C HIS A 9 -11.69 -2.57 -1.21
N VAL A 10 -12.61 -2.17 -2.10
CA VAL A 10 -12.77 -0.78 -2.52
C VAL A 10 -13.18 0.11 -1.34
N ILE A 11 -14.09 -0.35 -0.47
CA ILE A 11 -14.43 0.36 0.76
C ILE A 11 -13.19 0.54 1.63
N GLY A 12 -12.37 -0.51 1.79
CA GLY A 12 -11.09 -0.45 2.52
C GLY A 12 -10.11 0.56 1.93
N MET A 13 -10.09 0.73 0.60
CA MET A 13 -9.22 1.70 -0.08
C MET A 13 -9.66 3.17 0.16
N PHE A 14 -10.94 3.45 0.23
CA PHE A 14 -11.44 4.84 0.24
C PHE A 14 -11.98 5.31 1.59
N ALA A 15 -12.68 4.47 2.35
CA ALA A 15 -13.30 4.87 3.60
C ALA A 15 -12.30 5.40 4.65
N PRO A 16 -11.11 4.79 4.86
CA PRO A 16 -10.13 5.34 5.79
C PRO A 16 -9.61 6.72 5.39
N GLY A 17 -9.67 7.07 4.10
CA GLY A 17 -9.19 8.35 3.58
C GLY A 17 -9.80 9.57 4.27
N PHE A 18 -11.04 9.47 4.77
CA PHE A 18 -11.67 10.51 5.55
C PHE A 18 -10.93 10.79 6.88
N PHE A 19 -10.24 9.82 7.43
CA PHE A 19 -9.58 9.90 8.73
C PHE A 19 -8.05 9.94 8.61
N THR A 20 -7.48 9.37 7.55
CA THR A 20 -6.03 9.21 7.35
C THR A 20 -5.29 10.53 7.43
N GLY A 21 -5.83 11.61 6.84
CA GLY A 21 -5.24 12.94 6.93
C GLY A 21 -5.18 13.47 8.37
N GLY A 22 -6.21 13.20 9.18
CA GLY A 22 -6.23 13.53 10.61
C GLY A 22 -5.21 12.72 11.42
N TRP A 23 -5.08 11.44 11.11
CA TRP A 23 -4.08 10.57 11.75
C TRP A 23 -2.65 10.98 11.41
N ILE A 24 -2.38 11.35 10.16
CA ILE A 24 -1.08 11.88 9.75
C ILE A 24 -0.74 13.16 10.51
N LYS A 25 -1.69 14.07 10.67
CA LYS A 25 -1.49 15.30 11.46
C LYS A 25 -1.23 15.02 12.94
N ARG A 26 -1.88 14.01 13.51
CA ARG A 26 -1.77 13.68 14.95
C ARG A 26 -0.55 12.83 15.29
N PHE A 27 -0.26 11.82 14.48
CA PHE A 27 0.75 10.79 14.79
C PHE A 27 1.99 10.91 13.90
N GLY A 28 1.95 11.73 12.85
CA GLY A 28 3.00 11.83 11.85
C GLY A 28 2.81 10.87 10.69
N THR A 29 3.47 11.18 9.58
CA THR A 29 3.33 10.42 8.32
C THR A 29 3.96 9.03 8.41
N LEU A 30 5.17 8.92 8.95
CA LEU A 30 5.89 7.64 9.01
C LEU A 30 5.22 6.57 9.87
N PRO A 31 4.71 6.88 11.09
CA PRO A 31 3.95 5.89 11.88
C PRO A 31 2.69 5.41 11.18
N VAL A 32 1.93 6.30 10.53
CA VAL A 32 0.73 5.93 9.79
C VAL A 32 1.06 5.01 8.62
N MET A 33 2.12 5.29 7.87
CA MET A 33 2.62 4.40 6.81
C MET A 33 3.11 3.06 7.38
N GLY A 34 3.73 3.07 8.55
CA GLY A 34 4.15 1.84 9.25
C GLY A 34 2.97 0.91 9.55
N VAL A 35 1.83 1.47 9.98
CA VAL A 35 0.57 0.71 10.13
C VAL A 35 0.12 0.15 8.77
N GLY A 36 0.21 0.92 7.69
CA GLY A 36 -0.10 0.45 6.34
C GLY A 36 0.73 -0.76 5.92
N VAL A 37 2.05 -0.75 6.19
CA VAL A 37 2.94 -1.90 5.95
C VAL A 37 2.51 -3.10 6.79
N ALA A 38 2.23 -2.91 8.07
CA ALA A 38 1.80 -3.99 8.96
C ALA A 38 0.50 -4.65 8.48
N LEU A 39 -0.46 -3.86 7.98
CA LEU A 39 -1.71 -4.38 7.39
C LEU A 39 -1.46 -5.17 6.11
N ASN A 40 -0.53 -4.74 5.26
CA ASN A 40 -0.16 -5.49 4.07
C ASN A 40 0.53 -6.82 4.41
N LEU A 41 1.38 -6.85 5.42
CA LEU A 41 1.99 -8.10 5.92
C LEU A 41 0.92 -9.04 6.51
N ALA A 42 -0.04 -8.50 7.27
CA ALA A 42 -1.17 -9.27 7.79
C ALA A 42 -2.04 -9.83 6.64
N CYS A 43 -2.29 -9.04 5.59
CA CYS A 43 -2.97 -9.51 4.39
C CYS A 43 -2.25 -10.73 3.78
N ILE A 44 -0.93 -10.65 3.57
CA ILE A 44 -0.13 -11.74 3.01
C ILE A 44 -0.19 -12.98 3.94
N ALA A 45 -0.04 -12.78 5.25
CA ALA A 45 -0.13 -13.86 6.21
C ALA A 45 -1.47 -14.60 6.13
N ILE A 46 -2.59 -13.86 6.12
CA ILE A 46 -3.94 -14.44 5.99
C ILE A 46 -4.10 -15.14 4.64
N ALA A 47 -3.65 -14.53 3.53
CA ALA A 47 -3.74 -15.10 2.20
C ALA A 47 -2.94 -16.41 2.04
N LEU A 48 -1.92 -16.63 2.85
CA LEU A 48 -1.13 -17.88 2.90
C LEU A 48 -1.78 -18.95 3.76
N THR A 49 -2.74 -18.63 4.65
CA THR A 49 -3.41 -19.61 5.51
C THR A 49 -4.51 -20.41 4.80
N GLY A 50 -5.02 -19.91 3.68
CA GLY A 50 -6.05 -20.60 2.90
C GLY A 50 -6.66 -19.73 1.83
N VAL A 51 -7.60 -20.32 1.10
CA VAL A 51 -8.28 -19.71 -0.06
C VAL A 51 -9.81 -19.66 0.12
N GLU A 52 -10.30 -19.76 1.36
CA GLU A 52 -11.72 -19.63 1.61
C GLU A 52 -12.19 -18.19 1.39
N LEU A 53 -13.43 -18.02 0.98
CA LEU A 53 -14.03 -16.72 0.64
C LEU A 53 -13.89 -15.71 1.79
N GLN A 54 -14.06 -16.14 3.03
CA GLN A 54 -13.96 -15.29 4.21
C GLN A 54 -12.52 -14.82 4.44
N GLN A 55 -11.53 -15.71 4.33
CA GLN A 55 -10.09 -15.36 4.43
C GLN A 55 -9.71 -14.38 3.33
N PHE A 56 -10.17 -14.64 2.10
CA PHE A 56 -9.94 -13.77 0.96
C PHE A 56 -10.55 -12.38 1.17
N GLY A 57 -11.78 -12.30 1.69
CA GLY A 57 -12.47 -11.05 1.99
C GLY A 57 -11.72 -10.21 3.03
N ILE A 58 -11.29 -10.83 4.14
CA ILE A 58 -10.54 -10.15 5.19
C ILE A 58 -9.17 -9.69 4.66
N ALA A 59 -8.45 -10.55 3.94
CA ALA A 59 -7.15 -10.22 3.37
C ALA A 59 -7.24 -9.01 2.42
N LEU A 60 -8.21 -9.01 1.48
CA LEU A 60 -8.39 -7.91 0.55
C LEU A 60 -8.86 -6.62 1.22
N PHE A 61 -9.69 -6.69 2.23
CA PHE A 61 -10.08 -5.51 3.01
C PHE A 61 -8.85 -4.88 3.70
N LEU A 62 -8.02 -5.67 4.37
CA LEU A 62 -6.79 -5.20 5.00
C LEU A 62 -5.81 -4.62 3.96
N LEU A 63 -5.72 -5.25 2.79
CA LEU A 63 -4.93 -4.73 1.68
C LEU A 63 -5.42 -3.34 1.24
N GLY A 64 -6.73 -3.15 1.13
CA GLY A 64 -7.34 -1.86 0.79
C GLY A 64 -7.00 -0.77 1.80
N VAL A 65 -7.17 -1.05 3.10
CA VAL A 65 -6.82 -0.12 4.19
C VAL A 65 -5.33 0.19 4.19
N GLY A 66 -4.48 -0.83 4.09
CA GLY A 66 -3.02 -0.68 4.03
C GLY A 66 -2.58 0.17 2.83
N TRP A 67 -3.19 -0.06 1.67
CA TRP A 67 -2.96 0.75 0.48
C TRP A 67 -3.31 2.22 0.71
N ASN A 68 -4.47 2.52 1.30
CA ASN A 68 -4.88 3.90 1.60
C ASN A 68 -3.84 4.62 2.46
N LEU A 69 -3.40 3.99 3.56
CA LEU A 69 -2.43 4.58 4.48
C LEU A 69 -1.08 4.84 3.81
N LEU A 70 -0.61 3.90 2.99
CA LEU A 70 0.64 4.03 2.26
C LEU A 70 0.55 5.08 1.15
N PHE A 71 -0.52 5.06 0.37
CA PHE A 71 -0.72 6.01 -0.74
C PHE A 71 -0.83 7.45 -0.22
N THR A 72 -1.68 7.68 0.78
CA THR A 72 -1.86 9.01 1.38
C THR A 72 -0.59 9.49 2.07
N GLY A 73 0.09 8.60 2.80
CA GLY A 73 1.36 8.91 3.45
C GLY A 73 2.46 9.24 2.45
N SER A 74 2.61 8.46 1.39
CA SER A 74 3.60 8.68 0.33
C SER A 74 3.37 10.01 -0.39
N THR A 75 2.10 10.31 -0.72
CA THR A 75 1.73 11.59 -1.34
C THR A 75 2.05 12.75 -0.41
N THR A 76 1.79 12.61 0.88
CA THR A 76 2.11 13.63 1.90
C THR A 76 3.62 13.87 2.01
N LEU A 77 4.43 12.81 2.01
CA LEU A 77 5.91 12.93 1.99
C LEU A 77 6.40 13.60 0.71
N ALA A 78 5.83 13.23 -0.43
CA ALA A 78 6.21 13.79 -1.73
C ALA A 78 5.94 15.30 -1.80
N MET A 79 4.88 15.80 -1.15
CA MET A 79 4.59 17.24 -1.10
C MET A 79 5.70 18.07 -0.44
N GLY A 80 6.51 17.48 0.43
CA GLY A 80 7.68 18.12 1.01
C GLY A 80 8.92 18.14 0.12
N ALA A 81 8.90 17.41 -1.01
CA ALA A 81 10.06 17.22 -1.88
C ALA A 81 10.09 18.14 -3.11
N TYR A 82 8.99 18.83 -3.42
CA TYR A 82 8.89 19.73 -4.56
C TYR A 82 8.36 21.12 -4.16
N ARG A 83 8.65 22.12 -5.00
CA ARG A 83 8.20 23.50 -4.80
C ARG A 83 6.72 23.67 -5.16
N PRO A 84 6.00 24.65 -4.55
CA PRO A 84 4.59 24.89 -4.88
C PRO A 84 4.32 25.13 -6.37
N GLU A 85 5.25 25.76 -7.09
CA GLU A 85 5.15 26.06 -8.52
C GLU A 85 5.27 24.79 -9.40
N GLU A 86 5.90 23.73 -8.87
CA GLU A 86 6.10 22.46 -9.57
C GLU A 86 5.04 21.42 -9.24
N LYS A 87 4.08 21.75 -8.36
CA LYS A 87 3.09 20.83 -7.79
C LYS A 87 2.39 20.00 -8.85
N ASP A 88 1.81 20.63 -9.85
CA ASP A 88 0.98 19.93 -10.84
C ASP A 88 1.82 18.97 -11.69
N ARG A 89 3.03 19.40 -12.05
CA ARG A 89 3.98 18.59 -12.82
C ARG A 89 4.50 17.40 -12.01
N ALA A 90 4.88 17.64 -10.74
CA ALA A 90 5.33 16.60 -9.84
C ALA A 90 4.22 15.57 -9.56
N GLN A 91 3.01 16.05 -9.28
CA GLN A 91 1.86 15.18 -9.04
C GLN A 91 1.49 14.34 -10.27
N ALA A 92 1.52 14.94 -11.47
CA ALA A 92 1.29 14.21 -12.72
C ALA A 92 2.35 13.13 -12.94
N ALA A 93 3.62 13.41 -12.69
CA ALA A 93 4.71 12.45 -12.82
C ALA A 93 4.56 11.29 -11.81
N ILE A 94 4.25 11.59 -10.55
CA ILE A 94 4.02 10.59 -9.50
C ILE A 94 2.85 9.68 -9.90
N ASN A 95 1.71 10.27 -10.30
CA ASN A 95 0.54 9.50 -10.71
C ASN A 95 0.84 8.62 -11.93
N PHE A 96 1.54 9.15 -12.92
CA PHE A 96 1.97 8.37 -14.08
C PHE A 96 2.80 7.15 -13.66
N CYS A 97 3.82 7.34 -12.81
CA CYS A 97 4.65 6.25 -12.32
C CYS A 97 3.82 5.21 -11.53
N VAL A 98 2.91 5.65 -10.66
CA VAL A 98 2.03 4.75 -9.88
C VAL A 98 1.19 3.90 -10.82
N PHE A 99 0.48 4.51 -11.79
CA PHE A 99 -0.38 3.78 -12.72
C PHE A 99 0.41 2.88 -13.67
N ALA A 100 1.60 3.29 -14.12
CA ALA A 100 2.47 2.46 -14.94
C ALA A 100 2.94 1.21 -14.18
N VAL A 101 3.38 1.38 -12.93
CA VAL A 101 3.75 0.25 -12.06
C VAL A 101 2.55 -0.64 -11.77
N MET A 102 1.37 -0.08 -11.49
CA MET A 102 0.14 -0.85 -11.27
C MET A 102 -0.23 -1.69 -12.50
N ALA A 103 -0.18 -1.12 -13.70
CA ALA A 103 -0.48 -1.84 -14.93
C ALA A 103 0.51 -3.00 -15.15
N PHE A 104 1.82 -2.73 -14.98
CA PHE A 104 2.84 -3.76 -15.11
C PHE A 104 2.69 -4.87 -14.07
N THR A 105 2.51 -4.52 -12.81
CA THR A 105 2.37 -5.50 -11.72
C THR A 105 1.06 -6.30 -11.81
N SER A 106 -0.03 -5.71 -12.28
CA SER A 106 -1.29 -6.41 -12.57
C SER A 106 -1.09 -7.49 -13.63
N PHE A 107 -0.42 -7.16 -14.73
CA PHE A 107 -0.10 -8.12 -15.78
C PHE A 107 0.83 -9.22 -15.26
N ALA A 108 1.91 -8.83 -14.58
CA ALA A 108 2.89 -9.77 -14.02
C ALA A 108 2.26 -10.71 -12.98
N SER A 109 1.38 -10.19 -12.10
CA SER A 109 0.71 -11.00 -11.09
C SER A 109 -0.28 -12.00 -11.71
N GLY A 110 -1.02 -11.60 -12.74
CA GLY A 110 -1.89 -12.50 -13.49
C GLY A 110 -1.11 -13.64 -14.15
N ALA A 111 0.00 -13.32 -14.80
CA ALA A 111 0.89 -14.32 -15.39
C ALA A 111 1.51 -15.23 -14.33
N LEU A 112 1.95 -14.68 -13.20
CA LEU A 112 2.57 -15.43 -12.12
C LEU A 112 1.58 -16.40 -11.45
N VAL A 113 0.35 -15.94 -11.17
CA VAL A 113 -0.69 -16.80 -10.57
C VAL A 113 -1.09 -17.95 -11.49
N SER A 114 -1.18 -17.71 -12.79
CA SER A 114 -1.57 -18.72 -13.76
C SER A 114 -0.47 -19.77 -14.04
N THR A 115 0.80 -19.41 -13.88
CA THR A 115 1.94 -20.29 -14.19
C THR A 115 2.54 -20.94 -12.94
N GLN A 116 2.62 -20.21 -11.82
CA GLN A 116 3.32 -20.65 -10.61
C GLN A 116 2.38 -20.82 -9.39
N GLY A 117 1.14 -20.35 -9.51
CA GLY A 117 0.10 -20.49 -8.49
C GLY A 117 0.09 -19.41 -7.42
N TRP A 118 -0.93 -19.48 -6.58
CA TRP A 118 -1.27 -18.52 -5.55
C TRP A 118 -0.17 -18.30 -4.48
N THR A 119 0.43 -19.40 -4.04
CA THR A 119 1.46 -19.37 -2.99
C THR A 119 2.70 -18.59 -3.42
N VAL A 120 3.18 -18.83 -4.64
CA VAL A 120 4.35 -18.11 -5.18
C VAL A 120 4.07 -16.62 -5.36
N LEU A 121 2.87 -16.26 -5.81
CA LEU A 121 2.46 -14.85 -5.87
C LEU A 121 2.56 -14.16 -4.51
N ASN A 122 2.00 -14.78 -3.47
CA ASN A 122 2.01 -14.21 -2.12
C ASN A 122 3.42 -14.13 -1.50
N TRP A 123 4.26 -15.11 -1.73
CA TRP A 123 5.68 -15.04 -1.34
C TRP A 123 6.42 -13.93 -2.09
N GLY A 124 6.18 -13.80 -3.39
CA GLY A 124 6.78 -12.73 -4.21
C GLY A 124 6.33 -11.34 -3.79
N SER A 125 5.10 -11.16 -3.33
CA SER A 125 4.56 -9.87 -2.86
C SER A 125 5.22 -9.37 -1.57
N GLN A 126 5.89 -10.23 -0.81
CA GLN A 126 6.67 -9.80 0.37
C GLN A 126 7.87 -8.92 0.00
N LEU A 127 8.42 -9.08 -1.21
CA LEU A 127 9.57 -8.31 -1.65
C LEU A 127 9.27 -6.80 -1.73
N PRO A 128 8.25 -6.32 -2.47
CA PRO A 128 7.93 -4.89 -2.49
C PRO A 128 7.46 -4.36 -1.14
N VAL A 129 6.73 -5.15 -0.34
CA VAL A 129 6.32 -4.76 1.01
C VAL A 129 7.54 -4.63 1.93
N GLY A 130 8.48 -5.56 1.87
CA GLY A 130 9.73 -5.53 2.62
C GLY A 130 10.61 -4.34 2.24
N LEU A 131 10.74 -4.04 0.95
CA LEU A 131 11.46 -2.84 0.48
C LEU A 131 10.81 -1.55 1.00
N THR A 132 9.49 -1.47 1.00
CA THR A 132 8.77 -0.33 1.58
C THR A 132 9.03 -0.20 3.08
N ALA A 133 9.00 -1.32 3.83
CA ALA A 133 9.31 -1.34 5.25
C ALA A 133 10.73 -0.84 5.53
N LEU A 134 11.72 -1.31 4.77
CA LEU A 134 13.12 -0.89 4.89
C LEU A 134 13.28 0.61 4.58
N ALA A 135 12.61 1.11 3.54
CA ALA A 135 12.63 2.54 3.21
C ALA A 135 12.06 3.40 4.34
N LEU A 136 10.95 2.97 4.97
CA LEU A 136 10.35 3.68 6.10
C LEU A 136 11.26 3.68 7.33
N VAL A 137 11.88 2.55 7.65
CA VAL A 137 12.86 2.46 8.76
C VAL A 137 14.05 3.37 8.51
N TRP A 138 14.58 3.39 7.29
CA TRP A 138 15.68 4.25 6.91
C TRP A 138 15.31 5.74 7.02
N LEU A 139 14.13 6.14 6.55
CA LEU A 139 13.62 7.51 6.69
C LEU A 139 13.43 7.89 8.16
N ALA A 140 12.88 7.00 8.99
CA ALA A 140 12.69 7.22 10.41
C ALA A 140 14.03 7.38 11.15
N ALA A 141 15.04 6.61 10.78
CA ALA A 141 16.39 6.73 11.34
C ALA A 141 17.04 8.07 10.97
N ARG A 142 16.90 8.51 9.72
CA ARG A 142 17.41 9.80 9.27
C ARG A 142 16.74 10.98 9.96
N SER A 143 15.42 10.96 10.11
CA SER A 143 14.69 12.04 10.75
C SER A 143 15.05 12.23 12.24
N ARG A 144 15.50 11.16 12.91
CA ARG A 144 16.00 11.23 14.28
C ARG A 144 17.45 11.76 14.38
N ALA A 145 18.23 11.62 13.33
CA ALA A 145 19.63 12.07 13.30
C ALA A 145 19.78 13.58 12.99
N THR A 146 18.69 14.22 12.57
CA THR A 146 18.67 15.67 12.21
C THR A 146 18.01 16.55 13.30
N VAL A 147 17.63 15.98 14.43
CA VAL A 147 17.15 16.66 15.65
C VAL A 147 18.23 16.63 16.71
#